data_4fb21215b9eb9d33362f02f85fbb647f
#
_entry.id   4fb21215b9eb9d33362f02f85fbb647f
#
_cell.length_a   1.000
_cell.length_b   1.000
_cell.length_c   1.000
_cell.angle_alpha   90.00
_cell.angle_beta   90.00
_cell.angle_gamma   90.00
#
_symmetry.space_group_name_H-M   'P 1'
#
loop_
_entity.id
_entity.type
_entity.pdbx_description
1 polymer ?
#
loop_
_entity_poly.entity_id
_entity_poly.type
_entity_poly.pdbx_seq_one_letter_code
_entity_poly.pdbx_strand_id
1 'polypeptide(L)'
;MKHIIPVLLIALLAACSPKKETAESPEKPFARSVWNKEQANQWYQDKPWYAGANFNPSTAINQLETWQADSFNPEVIDRELAWAEGIGMNLMRVYLHHLAWEQDPEGFKKRMDQYLSIADQHGVSTMFVFFDDCWNNTYAAGVQPDPKVGTHNSGWVQDPGQLIYDSPEKMMDLEAYVKDVLKHFADDKRILLWDLYNEPGNSGYGDRSMPLLKNVFQWGREVNPSQPLSAGVWNFKLTKLNKFQLENSDVITYHNYQDSATHAQMIDSLQQYGKPLLCTEYMARTRNSTFEAIMPMLKENKIAAINWGLVAGKSNTIYAWDTPIESGEEPEVWFHDIFRQDGSVYSQEEIDLIKELTSAD
;
A
#
# COMPACT_ATOMS: atom_id res chain seq x y z
N MET A 1 -83.29 31.11 -18.63
CA MET A 1 -82.08 30.98 -19.44
C MET A 1 -80.99 30.67 -18.45
N LYS A 2 -80.55 29.40 -18.43
CA LYS A 2 -79.46 28.95 -17.56
C LYS A 2 -78.22 28.70 -18.46
N HIS A 3 -77.16 29.46 -18.24
CA HIS A 3 -75.90 29.28 -18.95
C HIS A 3 -75.04 28.17 -18.29
N ILE A 4 -74.74 27.14 -19.08
CA ILE A 4 -73.86 26.03 -18.69
C ILE A 4 -72.51 26.37 -19.24
N ILE A 5 -71.48 26.51 -18.38
CA ILE A 5 -70.07 26.68 -18.72
C ILE A 5 -69.41 25.28 -18.71
N PRO A 6 -68.77 24.83 -19.78
CA PRO A 6 -68.04 23.57 -19.73
C PRO A 6 -66.67 23.78 -19.06
N VAL A 7 -66.39 22.98 -18.06
CA VAL A 7 -65.05 22.84 -17.43
C VAL A 7 -64.16 21.97 -18.32
N LEU A 8 -63.10 22.55 -18.85
CA LEU A 8 -62.08 21.85 -19.64
C LEU A 8 -61.05 21.21 -18.69
N LEU A 9 -61.07 19.90 -18.61
CA LEU A 9 -60.12 19.12 -17.82
C LEU A 9 -58.84 18.91 -18.64
N ILE A 10 -57.77 19.62 -18.29
CA ILE A 10 -56.44 19.43 -18.89
C ILE A 10 -55.72 18.31 -18.12
N ALA A 11 -55.61 17.14 -18.75
CA ALA A 11 -54.78 16.04 -18.25
C ALA A 11 -53.30 16.33 -18.56
N LEU A 12 -52.52 16.61 -17.50
CA LEU A 12 -51.05 16.63 -17.61
C LEU A 12 -50.53 15.20 -17.69
N LEU A 13 -50.12 14.80 -18.87
CA LEU A 13 -49.32 13.59 -19.08
C LEU A 13 -47.87 13.90 -18.67
N ALA A 14 -47.44 13.43 -17.48
CA ALA A 14 -46.06 13.42 -17.08
C ALA A 14 -45.31 12.34 -17.91
N ALA A 15 -44.57 12.76 -18.91
CA ALA A 15 -43.68 11.91 -19.66
C ALA A 15 -42.45 11.59 -18.79
N CYS A 16 -42.41 10.38 -18.21
CA CYS A 16 -41.19 9.82 -17.65
C CYS A 16 -40.23 9.49 -18.83
N SER A 17 -39.25 10.33 -19.06
CA SER A 17 -38.13 10.00 -19.95
C SER A 17 -37.28 8.93 -19.24
N PRO A 18 -36.96 7.81 -19.91
CA PRO A 18 -36.02 6.83 -19.33
C PRO A 18 -34.63 7.50 -19.20
N LYS A 19 -34.03 7.42 -18.02
CA LYS A 19 -32.63 7.74 -17.82
C LYS A 19 -31.83 6.89 -18.83
N LYS A 20 -31.15 7.54 -19.77
CA LYS A 20 -30.11 6.87 -20.56
C LYS A 20 -29.05 6.38 -19.59
N GLU A 21 -28.98 5.08 -19.38
CA GLU A 21 -27.75 4.44 -18.91
C GLU A 21 -26.67 4.82 -19.91
N THR A 22 -25.70 5.59 -19.47
CA THR A 22 -24.47 5.81 -20.23
C THR A 22 -23.79 4.44 -20.31
N ALA A 23 -23.85 3.82 -21.48
CA ALA A 23 -23.07 2.63 -21.76
C ALA A 23 -21.60 2.98 -21.48
N GLU A 24 -20.99 2.30 -20.51
CA GLU A 24 -19.54 2.37 -20.29
C GLU A 24 -18.88 2.05 -21.64
N SER A 25 -17.96 2.91 -22.08
CA SER A 25 -17.18 2.64 -23.28
C SER A 25 -16.40 1.35 -23.05
N PRO A 26 -16.26 0.46 -24.06
CA PRO A 26 -15.51 -0.78 -23.89
C PRO A 26 -14.08 -0.43 -23.43
N GLU A 27 -13.68 -1.02 -22.29
CA GLU A 27 -12.33 -0.86 -21.73
C GLU A 27 -11.31 -1.25 -22.81
N LYS A 28 -10.29 -0.41 -23.03
CA LYS A 28 -9.18 -0.75 -23.90
C LYS A 28 -8.42 -1.93 -23.28
N PRO A 29 -8.11 -2.99 -24.05
CA PRO A 29 -7.30 -4.08 -23.54
C PRO A 29 -5.92 -3.55 -23.11
N PHE A 30 -5.37 -4.07 -22.01
CA PHE A 30 -4.02 -3.74 -21.58
C PHE A 30 -2.99 -4.07 -22.67
N ALA A 31 -1.94 -3.24 -22.82
CA ALA A 31 -0.84 -3.47 -23.75
C ALA A 31 -0.07 -4.76 -23.40
N ARG A 32 0.05 -5.09 -22.11
CA ARG A 32 0.49 -6.38 -21.59
C ARG A 32 -0.66 -7.08 -20.89
N SER A 33 -0.85 -8.38 -21.14
CA SER A 33 -1.82 -9.18 -20.39
C SER A 33 -1.39 -9.37 -18.94
N VAL A 34 -2.36 -9.54 -18.05
CA VAL A 34 -2.14 -10.00 -16.67
C VAL A 34 -1.43 -11.37 -16.73
N TRP A 35 -0.48 -11.60 -15.83
CA TRP A 35 0.16 -12.91 -15.74
C TRP A 35 -0.88 -14.00 -15.46
N ASN A 36 -0.78 -15.10 -16.19
CA ASN A 36 -1.54 -16.29 -15.86
C ASN A 36 -0.96 -16.98 -14.61
N LYS A 37 -1.64 -18.01 -14.13
CA LYS A 37 -1.25 -18.74 -12.91
C LYS A 37 0.14 -19.36 -13.05
N GLU A 38 0.44 -19.94 -14.20
CA GLU A 38 1.71 -20.59 -14.49
C GLU A 38 2.88 -19.60 -14.43
N GLN A 39 2.75 -18.44 -15.08
CA GLN A 39 3.77 -17.39 -15.06
C GLN A 39 4.00 -16.87 -13.65
N ALA A 40 2.91 -16.58 -12.90
CA ALA A 40 3.00 -16.07 -11.54
C ALA A 40 3.69 -17.08 -10.61
N ASN A 41 3.30 -18.36 -10.67
CA ASN A 41 3.91 -19.39 -9.85
C ASN A 41 5.36 -19.67 -10.23
N GLN A 42 5.69 -19.69 -11.53
CA GLN A 42 7.07 -19.85 -11.98
C GLN A 42 7.96 -18.70 -11.51
N TRP A 43 7.45 -17.46 -11.51
CA TRP A 43 8.17 -16.31 -11.01
C TRP A 43 8.48 -16.41 -9.52
N TYR A 44 7.57 -17.02 -8.72
CA TYR A 44 7.69 -17.08 -7.26
C TYR A 44 8.41 -18.34 -6.74
N GLN A 45 8.38 -19.46 -7.49
CA GLN A 45 8.82 -20.78 -7.01
C GLN A 45 10.28 -20.84 -6.54
N ASP A 46 11.17 -20.11 -7.24
CA ASP A 46 12.63 -20.11 -7.01
C ASP A 46 13.07 -18.95 -6.10
N LYS A 47 12.12 -18.23 -5.51
CA LYS A 47 12.42 -17.14 -4.60
C LYS A 47 12.54 -17.63 -3.16
N PRO A 48 13.38 -16.97 -2.35
CA PRO A 48 13.38 -17.23 -0.92
C PRO A 48 12.03 -16.90 -0.32
N TRP A 49 11.77 -17.41 0.88
CA TRP A 49 10.64 -16.87 1.65
C TRP A 49 10.94 -15.43 2.07
N TYR A 50 10.01 -14.53 1.80
CA TYR A 50 10.15 -13.12 2.14
C TYR A 50 9.55 -12.82 3.50
N ALA A 51 10.37 -12.22 4.37
CA ALA A 51 9.95 -11.59 5.62
C ALA A 51 10.46 -10.16 5.64
N GLY A 52 9.66 -9.22 6.11
CA GLY A 52 10.04 -7.81 6.10
C GLY A 52 9.01 -6.90 6.73
N ALA A 53 9.16 -5.61 6.48
CA ALA A 53 8.31 -4.58 7.04
C ALA A 53 7.88 -3.54 6.01
N ASN A 54 6.77 -2.86 6.30
CA ASN A 54 6.48 -1.57 5.71
C ASN A 54 7.44 -0.55 6.34
N PHE A 55 8.35 -0.02 5.52
CA PHE A 55 9.46 0.78 5.97
C PHE A 55 9.24 2.27 5.68
N ASN A 56 9.30 3.06 6.71
CA ASN A 56 9.43 4.51 6.66
C ASN A 56 10.55 4.88 7.66
N PRO A 57 11.62 5.59 7.25
CA PRO A 57 12.70 5.92 8.15
C PRO A 57 12.18 6.59 9.43
N SER A 58 12.73 6.25 10.59
CA SER A 58 12.25 6.75 11.88
C SER A 58 12.24 8.28 11.99
N THR A 59 13.06 8.95 11.19
CA THR A 59 13.14 10.41 11.09
C THR A 59 12.12 11.05 10.17
N ALA A 60 11.34 10.26 9.43
CA ALA A 60 10.31 10.75 8.52
C ALA A 60 8.92 10.49 9.10
N ILE A 61 8.04 11.49 9.05
CA ILE A 61 6.65 11.37 9.49
C ILE A 61 5.75 10.77 8.40
N ASN A 62 6.16 10.92 7.13
CA ASN A 62 5.40 10.48 5.96
C ASN A 62 6.30 10.31 4.72
N GLN A 63 5.68 9.92 3.62
CA GLN A 63 6.34 9.69 2.34
C GLN A 63 7.03 10.94 1.77
N LEU A 64 6.49 12.14 2.03
CA LEU A 64 7.12 13.39 1.58
C LEU A 64 8.43 13.64 2.34
N GLU A 65 8.44 13.48 3.66
CA GLU A 65 9.67 13.63 4.47
C GLU A 65 10.70 12.56 4.12
N THR A 66 10.25 11.37 3.71
CA THR A 66 11.14 10.30 3.20
C THR A 66 11.82 10.70 1.90
N TRP A 67 11.11 11.32 0.95
CA TRP A 67 11.60 11.42 -0.43
C TRP A 67 12.01 12.81 -0.91
N GLN A 68 11.68 13.89 -0.18
CA GLN A 68 12.11 15.25 -0.55
C GLN A 68 13.63 15.41 -0.39
N ALA A 69 14.25 16.25 -1.23
CA ALA A 69 15.70 16.44 -1.27
C ALA A 69 16.29 16.92 0.08
N ASP A 70 15.56 17.78 0.78
CA ASP A 70 16.03 18.41 2.02
C ASP A 70 15.88 17.49 3.26
N SER A 71 15.10 16.39 3.14
CA SER A 71 14.80 15.49 4.27
C SER A 71 15.24 14.04 4.04
N PHE A 72 15.61 13.66 2.82
CA PHE A 72 16.12 12.33 2.50
C PHE A 72 17.38 12.03 3.32
N ASN A 73 17.36 10.94 4.10
CA ASN A 73 18.42 10.62 5.06
C ASN A 73 18.98 9.20 4.82
N PRO A 74 20.00 9.04 3.96
CA PRO A 74 20.58 7.75 3.65
C PRO A 74 21.27 7.08 4.84
N GLU A 75 21.84 7.85 5.79
CA GLU A 75 22.49 7.29 6.97
C GLU A 75 21.49 6.61 7.92
N VAL A 76 20.30 7.17 8.06
CA VAL A 76 19.22 6.55 8.83
C VAL A 76 18.70 5.32 8.12
N ILE A 77 18.50 5.39 6.80
CA ILE A 77 18.04 4.26 5.99
C ILE A 77 19.04 3.09 6.11
N ASP A 78 20.32 3.33 5.94
CA ASP A 78 21.39 2.32 6.06
C ASP A 78 21.37 1.65 7.44
N ARG A 79 21.37 2.45 8.49
CA ARG A 79 21.35 1.97 9.87
C ARG A 79 20.13 1.08 10.16
N GLU A 80 18.93 1.51 9.75
CA GLU A 80 17.70 0.81 10.06
C GLU A 80 17.52 -0.46 9.21
N LEU A 81 18.00 -0.45 7.97
CA LEU A 81 18.06 -1.65 7.14
C LEU A 81 19.11 -2.66 7.64
N ALA A 82 20.23 -2.21 8.23
CA ALA A 82 21.17 -3.08 8.92
C ALA A 82 20.53 -3.82 10.11
N TRP A 83 19.63 -3.16 10.86
CA TRP A 83 18.88 -3.83 11.92
C TRP A 83 17.91 -4.88 11.37
N ALA A 84 17.24 -4.57 10.27
CA ALA A 84 16.35 -5.51 9.60
C ALA A 84 17.10 -6.75 9.06
N GLU A 85 18.26 -6.55 8.41
CA GLU A 85 19.18 -7.63 8.02
C GLU A 85 19.57 -8.47 9.23
N GLY A 86 19.94 -7.82 10.34
CA GLY A 86 20.35 -8.48 11.58
C GLY A 86 19.32 -9.42 12.21
N ILE A 87 18.06 -9.34 11.78
CA ILE A 87 16.97 -10.25 12.17
C ILE A 87 16.47 -11.12 11.00
N GLY A 88 17.18 -11.10 9.86
CA GLY A 88 16.88 -11.93 8.68
C GLY A 88 15.76 -11.43 7.79
N MET A 89 15.32 -10.18 7.95
CA MET A 89 14.37 -9.56 7.01
C MET A 89 15.05 -9.28 5.67
N ASN A 90 14.38 -9.60 4.57
CA ASN A 90 14.91 -9.54 3.21
C ASN A 90 13.99 -8.81 2.22
N LEU A 91 12.95 -8.14 2.70
CA LEU A 91 12.03 -7.34 1.87
C LEU A 91 11.50 -6.14 2.64
N MET A 92 11.57 -4.96 2.01
CA MET A 92 10.88 -3.76 2.52
C MET A 92 9.82 -3.29 1.53
N ARG A 93 8.65 -2.91 2.06
CA ARG A 93 7.59 -2.23 1.33
C ARG A 93 7.64 -0.75 1.64
N VAL A 94 7.83 0.09 0.61
CA VAL A 94 8.17 1.51 0.76
C VAL A 94 7.26 2.36 -0.10
N TYR A 95 6.66 3.37 0.52
CA TYR A 95 5.69 4.23 -0.14
C TYR A 95 6.36 5.40 -0.85
N LEU A 96 5.96 5.65 -2.07
CA LEU A 96 6.31 6.81 -2.87
C LEU A 96 5.27 7.93 -2.69
N HIS A 97 5.52 9.12 -3.27
CA HIS A 97 4.53 10.19 -3.33
C HIS A 97 4.75 11.06 -4.57
N HIS A 98 3.67 11.27 -5.36
CA HIS A 98 3.76 12.02 -6.62
C HIS A 98 4.31 13.44 -6.43
N LEU A 99 3.97 14.12 -5.34
CA LEU A 99 4.40 15.50 -5.09
C LEU A 99 5.92 15.61 -4.85
N ALA A 100 6.56 14.59 -4.26
CA ALA A 100 8.01 14.54 -4.12
C ALA A 100 8.70 14.35 -5.50
N TRP A 101 8.06 13.58 -6.39
CA TRP A 101 8.51 13.45 -7.77
C TRP A 101 8.27 14.75 -8.56
N GLU A 102 7.10 15.39 -8.43
CA GLU A 102 6.77 16.65 -9.14
C GLU A 102 7.75 17.78 -8.83
N GLN A 103 8.25 17.86 -7.58
CA GLN A 103 9.25 18.85 -7.18
C GLN A 103 10.60 18.69 -7.92
N ASP A 104 11.06 17.45 -8.13
CA ASP A 104 12.38 17.15 -8.69
C ASP A 104 12.41 15.72 -9.25
N PRO A 105 11.85 15.45 -10.45
CA PRO A 105 11.74 14.10 -10.98
C PRO A 105 13.07 13.35 -11.10
N GLU A 106 14.12 14.03 -11.51
CA GLU A 106 15.44 13.40 -11.67
C GLU A 106 16.11 13.15 -10.31
N GLY A 107 16.03 14.08 -9.38
CA GLY A 107 16.54 13.90 -8.02
C GLY A 107 15.74 12.84 -7.25
N PHE A 108 14.42 12.77 -7.44
CA PHE A 108 13.57 11.73 -6.86
C PHE A 108 14.03 10.33 -7.28
N LYS A 109 14.23 10.10 -8.58
CA LYS A 109 14.75 8.82 -9.10
C LYS A 109 16.15 8.50 -8.59
N LYS A 110 17.03 9.51 -8.44
CA LYS A 110 18.35 9.30 -7.83
C LYS A 110 18.27 8.90 -6.35
N ARG A 111 17.35 9.47 -5.59
CA ARG A 111 17.12 9.09 -4.19
C ARG A 111 16.55 7.67 -4.09
N MET A 112 15.63 7.30 -4.99
CA MET A 112 15.15 5.91 -5.09
C MET A 112 16.30 4.94 -5.42
N ASP A 113 17.18 5.29 -6.36
CA ASP A 113 18.35 4.46 -6.71
C ASP A 113 19.35 4.34 -5.55
N GLN A 114 19.55 5.42 -4.80
CA GLN A 114 20.40 5.40 -3.60
C GLN A 114 19.79 4.51 -2.51
N TYR A 115 18.47 4.63 -2.26
CA TYR A 115 17.75 3.74 -1.36
C TYR A 115 17.90 2.27 -1.78
N LEU A 116 17.66 1.97 -3.06
CA LEU A 116 17.81 0.61 -3.60
C LEU A 116 19.22 0.08 -3.44
N SER A 117 20.23 0.93 -3.60
CA SER A 117 21.63 0.53 -3.43
C SER A 117 21.96 0.20 -1.97
N ILE A 118 21.41 0.95 -1.03
CA ILE A 118 21.54 0.66 0.40
C ILE A 118 20.80 -0.65 0.74
N ALA A 119 19.56 -0.81 0.29
CA ALA A 119 18.80 -2.02 0.54
C ALA A 119 19.48 -3.28 0.00
N ASP A 120 20.03 -3.21 -1.22
CA ASP A 120 20.75 -4.32 -1.86
C ASP A 120 22.03 -4.70 -1.09
N GLN A 121 22.76 -3.73 -0.51
CA GLN A 121 23.91 -3.97 0.36
C GLN A 121 23.55 -4.81 1.60
N HIS A 122 22.33 -4.66 2.09
CA HIS A 122 21.77 -5.43 3.22
C HIS A 122 21.02 -6.69 2.78
N GLY A 123 21.08 -7.06 1.49
CA GLY A 123 20.34 -8.23 0.98
C GLY A 123 18.81 -8.06 0.99
N VAL A 124 18.34 -6.82 1.05
CA VAL A 124 16.90 -6.48 1.15
C VAL A 124 16.35 -6.10 -0.22
N SER A 125 15.41 -6.87 -0.72
CA SER A 125 14.60 -6.50 -1.90
C SER A 125 13.59 -5.40 -1.55
N THR A 126 13.09 -4.71 -2.55
CA THR A 126 12.13 -3.62 -2.35
C THR A 126 10.82 -3.86 -3.09
N MET A 127 9.71 -3.50 -2.44
CA MET A 127 8.39 -3.35 -3.03
C MET A 127 7.99 -1.87 -2.89
N PHE A 128 7.89 -1.15 -4.01
CA PHE A 128 7.41 0.22 -3.97
C PHE A 128 5.90 0.32 -4.11
N VAL A 129 5.29 1.25 -3.35
CA VAL A 129 3.87 1.59 -3.39
C VAL A 129 3.71 2.95 -4.05
N PHE A 130 2.85 3.05 -5.08
CA PHE A 130 2.61 4.33 -5.76
C PHE A 130 1.58 5.20 -5.05
N PHE A 131 0.34 4.72 -4.92
CA PHE A 131 -0.79 5.49 -4.40
C PHE A 131 -1.30 4.94 -3.07
N ASP A 132 -1.96 5.79 -2.28
CA ASP A 132 -2.43 5.45 -0.94
C ASP A 132 -3.68 6.25 -0.56
N ASP A 133 -4.76 5.57 -0.17
CA ASP A 133 -5.99 6.21 0.31
C ASP A 133 -6.04 6.39 1.84
N CYS A 134 -4.93 6.11 2.57
CA CYS A 134 -4.94 6.07 4.02
C CYS A 134 -4.58 7.41 4.67
N TRP A 135 -5.27 7.72 5.78
CA TRP A 135 -5.01 8.81 6.72
C TRP A 135 -5.34 10.21 6.18
N ASN A 136 -4.37 11.14 6.18
CA ASN A 136 -4.66 12.57 5.94
C ASN A 136 -4.76 12.87 4.44
N ASN A 137 -5.84 13.50 4.04
CA ASN A 137 -6.10 13.91 2.65
C ASN A 137 -5.55 15.29 2.29
N THR A 138 -4.92 15.98 3.24
CA THR A 138 -4.26 17.27 3.03
C THR A 138 -2.76 17.12 3.22
N TYR A 139 -2.00 17.58 2.25
CA TYR A 139 -0.54 17.53 2.25
C TYR A 139 0.03 18.69 1.44
N ALA A 140 1.29 19.00 1.69
CA ALA A 140 2.03 20.01 0.94
C ALA A 140 3.51 19.64 0.88
N ALA A 141 4.19 20.10 -0.18
CA ALA A 141 5.63 20.01 -0.27
C ALA A 141 6.33 20.88 0.80
N GLY A 142 7.59 20.58 1.09
CA GLY A 142 8.41 21.28 2.06
C GLY A 142 8.40 20.63 3.45
N VAL A 143 8.63 21.44 4.47
CA VAL A 143 8.72 20.96 5.85
C VAL A 143 7.41 20.32 6.30
N GLN A 144 7.50 19.08 6.75
CA GLN A 144 6.34 18.36 7.23
C GLN A 144 6.02 18.72 8.69
N PRO A 145 4.76 18.58 9.14
CA PRO A 145 4.38 18.91 10.51
C PRO A 145 5.04 17.94 11.51
N ASP A 146 5.23 18.40 12.74
CA ASP A 146 5.61 17.52 13.83
C ASP A 146 4.50 16.50 14.13
N PRO A 147 4.85 15.28 14.58
CA PRO A 147 3.86 14.29 14.95
C PRO A 147 3.03 14.75 16.14
N LYS A 148 1.72 14.46 16.11
CA LYS A 148 0.86 14.66 17.29
C LYS A 148 1.23 13.63 18.35
N VAL A 149 1.46 14.11 19.55
CA VAL A 149 1.84 13.28 20.69
C VAL A 149 0.88 12.09 20.83
N GLY A 150 1.43 10.91 21.00
CA GLY A 150 0.68 9.68 21.28
C GLY A 150 -0.33 9.27 20.21
N THR A 151 -0.25 9.83 19.00
CA THR A 151 -1.24 9.60 17.94
C THR A 151 -0.60 8.88 16.75
N HIS A 152 -1.12 7.69 16.45
CA HIS A 152 -0.70 6.85 15.33
C HIS A 152 -0.83 7.57 14.00
N ASN A 153 0.19 7.51 13.17
CA ASN A 153 0.23 8.02 11.78
C ASN A 153 -0.34 9.44 11.63
N SER A 154 -0.17 10.29 12.66
CA SER A 154 -0.80 11.61 12.69
C SER A 154 -0.41 12.53 11.54
N GLY A 155 0.73 12.30 10.91
CA GLY A 155 1.22 13.05 9.75
C GLY A 155 1.36 12.22 8.48
N TRP A 156 0.96 10.94 8.48
CA TRP A 156 0.92 10.14 7.25
C TRP A 156 -0.08 10.73 6.27
N VAL A 157 0.27 10.78 4.98
CA VAL A 157 -0.54 11.46 3.95
C VAL A 157 -0.97 10.50 2.86
N GLN A 158 -2.13 10.76 2.31
CA GLN A 158 -2.64 10.07 1.13
C GLN A 158 -1.87 10.48 -0.13
N ASP A 159 -1.88 9.61 -1.13
CA ASP A 159 -1.38 9.91 -2.47
C ASP A 159 -2.32 9.30 -3.54
N PRO A 160 -2.97 10.06 -4.38
CA PRO A 160 -3.13 11.51 -4.38
C PRO A 160 -4.29 12.01 -3.50
N GLY A 161 -5.03 11.10 -2.84
CA GLY A 161 -6.14 11.42 -1.96
C GLY A 161 -7.25 12.24 -2.64
N GLN A 162 -7.74 13.26 -1.95
CA GLN A 162 -8.85 14.11 -2.43
C GLN A 162 -8.54 14.87 -3.72
N LEU A 163 -7.26 15.10 -4.05
CA LEU A 163 -6.82 15.91 -5.19
C LEU A 163 -7.50 15.53 -6.51
N ILE A 164 -7.56 14.26 -6.85
CA ILE A 164 -8.13 13.80 -8.13
C ILE A 164 -9.65 13.95 -8.23
N TYR A 165 -10.34 14.05 -7.10
CA TYR A 165 -11.79 14.27 -7.08
C TYR A 165 -12.14 15.73 -7.25
N ASP A 166 -11.25 16.63 -6.80
CA ASP A 166 -11.41 18.08 -6.92
C ASP A 166 -10.86 18.60 -8.25
N SER A 167 -9.84 17.93 -8.79
CA SER A 167 -9.13 18.31 -10.01
C SER A 167 -8.85 17.11 -10.92
N PRO A 168 -9.86 16.58 -11.64
CA PRO A 168 -9.71 15.38 -12.47
C PRO A 168 -8.63 15.48 -13.56
N GLU A 169 -8.28 16.70 -13.98
CA GLU A 169 -7.18 16.95 -14.92
C GLU A 169 -5.81 16.52 -14.38
N LYS A 170 -5.65 16.45 -13.05
CA LYS A 170 -4.43 15.96 -12.40
C LYS A 170 -4.13 14.48 -12.71
N MET A 171 -5.12 13.74 -13.21
CA MET A 171 -4.90 12.36 -13.63
C MET A 171 -3.78 12.23 -14.68
N MET A 172 -3.58 13.24 -15.53
CA MET A 172 -2.49 13.24 -16.52
C MET A 172 -1.11 13.41 -15.86
N ASP A 173 -1.02 14.23 -14.82
CA ASP A 173 0.23 14.42 -14.07
C ASP A 173 0.61 13.13 -13.34
N LEU A 174 -0.37 12.42 -12.77
CA LEU A 174 -0.18 11.12 -12.12
C LEU A 174 0.25 10.04 -13.13
N GLU A 175 -0.30 10.06 -14.35
CA GLU A 175 0.16 9.18 -15.44
C GLU A 175 1.63 9.41 -15.76
N ALA A 176 2.05 10.67 -15.88
CA ALA A 176 3.43 11.03 -16.15
C ALA A 176 4.37 10.54 -15.05
N TYR A 177 3.99 10.73 -13.78
CA TYR A 177 4.71 10.24 -12.61
C TYR A 177 4.91 8.72 -12.64
N VAL A 178 3.82 7.97 -12.72
CA VAL A 178 3.85 6.50 -12.70
C VAL A 178 4.69 5.95 -13.86
N LYS A 179 4.47 6.47 -15.08
CA LYS A 179 5.19 6.00 -16.26
C LYS A 179 6.67 6.37 -16.25
N ASP A 180 7.04 7.54 -15.73
CA ASP A 180 8.45 7.96 -15.61
C ASP A 180 9.21 7.04 -14.64
N VAL A 181 8.67 6.82 -13.45
CA VAL A 181 9.28 5.94 -12.44
C VAL A 181 9.36 4.50 -12.94
N LEU A 182 8.26 3.94 -13.45
CA LEU A 182 8.26 2.57 -13.96
C LEU A 182 9.22 2.35 -15.12
N LYS A 183 9.34 3.31 -16.05
CA LYS A 183 10.28 3.21 -17.18
C LYS A 183 11.73 3.25 -16.72
N HIS A 184 12.03 4.11 -15.71
CA HIS A 184 13.38 4.24 -15.19
C HIS A 184 13.88 2.94 -14.53
N PHE A 185 12.99 2.26 -13.81
CA PHE A 185 13.32 1.05 -13.04
C PHE A 185 12.72 -0.24 -13.64
N ALA A 186 12.35 -0.26 -14.92
CA ALA A 186 11.61 -1.35 -15.55
C ALA A 186 12.27 -2.73 -15.43
N ASP A 187 13.61 -2.78 -15.40
CA ASP A 187 14.39 -4.02 -15.35
C ASP A 187 15.27 -4.13 -14.10
N ASP A 188 15.03 -3.28 -13.09
CA ASP A 188 15.81 -3.26 -11.86
C ASP A 188 15.49 -4.47 -10.98
N LYS A 189 16.47 -5.33 -10.76
CA LYS A 189 16.33 -6.59 -10.02
C LYS A 189 16.22 -6.41 -8.50
N ARG A 190 16.58 -5.23 -7.98
CA ARG A 190 16.43 -4.86 -6.56
C ARG A 190 14.97 -4.66 -6.19
N ILE A 191 14.11 -4.41 -7.19
CA ILE A 191 12.66 -4.26 -7.02
C ILE A 191 11.98 -5.60 -7.26
N LEU A 192 11.34 -6.13 -6.22
CA LEU A 192 10.62 -7.40 -6.27
C LEU A 192 9.32 -7.28 -7.06
N LEU A 193 8.49 -6.29 -6.72
CA LEU A 193 7.22 -6.00 -7.38
C LEU A 193 6.82 -4.53 -7.18
N TRP A 194 5.86 -4.07 -7.97
CA TRP A 194 5.22 -2.78 -7.84
C TRP A 194 3.82 -2.95 -7.23
N ASP A 195 3.60 -2.35 -6.07
CA ASP A 195 2.28 -2.19 -5.47
C ASP A 195 1.67 -0.87 -5.97
N LEU A 196 0.68 -0.98 -6.84
CA LEU A 196 0.20 0.16 -7.58
C LEU A 196 -0.70 1.09 -6.76
N TYR A 197 -1.38 0.54 -5.73
CA TYR A 197 -2.30 1.32 -4.93
C TYR A 197 -2.56 0.64 -3.57
N ASN A 198 -2.13 1.31 -2.51
CA ASN A 198 -2.41 0.89 -1.14
C ASN A 198 -3.86 1.17 -0.77
N GLU A 199 -4.56 0.13 -0.33
CA GLU A 199 -5.90 0.19 0.25
C GLU A 199 -6.89 1.07 -0.52
N PRO A 200 -7.06 0.90 -1.85
CA PRO A 200 -8.01 1.70 -2.59
C PRO A 200 -9.40 1.61 -1.97
N GLY A 201 -10.05 2.77 -1.84
CA GLY A 201 -11.37 2.90 -1.21
C GLY A 201 -11.34 3.14 0.29
N ASN A 202 -10.16 3.21 0.93
CA ASN A 202 -10.02 3.60 2.33
C ASN A 202 -10.50 5.06 2.54
N SER A 203 -10.49 5.53 3.77
CA SER A 203 -10.91 6.89 4.18
C SER A 203 -12.30 7.30 3.66
N GLY A 204 -13.16 6.31 3.41
CA GLY A 204 -14.53 6.53 2.93
C GLY A 204 -14.66 6.78 1.42
N TYR A 205 -13.58 6.63 0.65
CA TYR A 205 -13.65 6.78 -0.82
C TYR A 205 -14.46 5.67 -1.50
N GLY A 206 -14.36 4.42 -1.00
CA GLY A 206 -15.10 3.30 -1.59
C GLY A 206 -14.86 3.17 -3.10
N ASP A 207 -15.91 2.94 -3.87
CA ASP A 207 -15.82 2.79 -5.33
C ASP A 207 -15.29 4.03 -6.07
N ARG A 208 -15.14 5.20 -5.41
CA ARG A 208 -14.56 6.41 -6.01
C ARG A 208 -13.09 6.24 -6.39
N SER A 209 -12.37 5.31 -5.75
CA SER A 209 -10.98 5.00 -6.09
C SER A 209 -10.83 4.16 -7.37
N MET A 210 -11.92 3.57 -7.89
CA MET A 210 -11.89 2.70 -9.06
C MET A 210 -11.28 3.36 -10.33
N PRO A 211 -11.55 4.62 -10.68
CA PRO A 211 -10.95 5.24 -11.86
C PRO A 211 -9.41 5.29 -11.80
N LEU A 212 -8.84 5.71 -10.66
CA LEU A 212 -7.39 5.73 -10.49
C LEU A 212 -6.81 4.30 -10.46
N LEU A 213 -7.47 3.37 -9.77
CA LEU A 213 -7.06 1.97 -9.74
C LEU A 213 -6.99 1.36 -11.15
N LYS A 214 -7.98 1.61 -12.00
CA LYS A 214 -7.97 1.16 -13.41
C LYS A 214 -6.83 1.81 -14.18
N ASN A 215 -6.67 3.11 -14.05
CA ASN A 215 -5.66 3.87 -14.77
C ASN A 215 -4.24 3.45 -14.40
N VAL A 216 -3.93 3.27 -13.11
CA VAL A 216 -2.58 2.90 -12.70
C VAL A 216 -2.18 1.51 -13.21
N PHE A 217 -3.12 0.55 -13.24
CA PHE A 217 -2.88 -0.74 -13.89
C PHE A 217 -2.66 -0.58 -15.41
N GLN A 218 -3.45 0.24 -16.09
CA GLN A 218 -3.27 0.53 -17.50
C GLN A 218 -1.89 1.13 -17.76
N TRP A 219 -1.50 2.16 -17.04
CA TRP A 219 -0.18 2.81 -17.19
C TRP A 219 0.97 1.84 -16.94
N GLY A 220 0.85 1.02 -15.89
CA GLY A 220 1.83 -0.03 -15.59
C GLY A 220 1.95 -1.05 -16.73
N ARG A 221 0.81 -1.50 -17.30
CA ARG A 221 0.80 -2.44 -18.45
C ARG A 221 1.35 -1.81 -19.72
N GLU A 222 1.16 -0.53 -19.93
CA GLU A 222 1.72 0.19 -21.08
C GLU A 222 3.25 0.32 -20.99
N VAL A 223 3.80 0.53 -19.80
CA VAL A 223 5.26 0.52 -19.58
C VAL A 223 5.82 -0.90 -19.66
N ASN A 224 5.10 -1.89 -19.14
CA ASN A 224 5.48 -3.29 -19.16
C ASN A 224 6.83 -3.58 -18.45
N PRO A 225 6.99 -3.22 -17.16
CA PRO A 225 8.19 -3.56 -16.42
C PRO A 225 8.34 -5.08 -16.27
N SER A 226 9.57 -5.55 -16.02
CA SER A 226 9.85 -6.98 -15.80
C SER A 226 9.29 -7.51 -14.48
N GLN A 227 9.05 -6.62 -13.52
CA GLN A 227 8.47 -6.95 -12.23
C GLN A 227 6.95 -7.14 -12.34
N PRO A 228 6.33 -7.95 -11.48
CA PRO A 228 4.88 -8.04 -11.41
C PRO A 228 4.24 -6.76 -10.87
N LEU A 229 2.98 -6.54 -11.28
CA LEU A 229 2.13 -5.44 -10.82
C LEU A 229 1.02 -6.01 -9.95
N SER A 230 0.78 -5.40 -8.80
CA SER A 230 -0.29 -5.78 -7.88
C SER A 230 -0.93 -4.55 -7.23
N ALA A 231 -2.09 -4.75 -6.64
CA ALA A 231 -2.71 -3.84 -5.67
C ALA A 231 -3.48 -4.70 -4.65
N GLY A 232 -3.16 -4.56 -3.37
CA GLY A 232 -3.60 -5.48 -2.33
C GLY A 232 -5.06 -5.35 -1.95
N VAL A 233 -5.75 -6.49 -1.77
CA VAL A 233 -7.09 -6.52 -1.17
C VAL A 233 -6.95 -6.40 0.36
N TRP A 234 -7.80 -5.57 0.96
CA TRP A 234 -7.71 -5.27 2.40
C TRP A 234 -9.07 -5.28 3.12
N ASN A 235 -10.16 -4.99 2.42
CA ASN A 235 -11.49 -4.91 3.00
C ASN A 235 -12.51 -5.63 2.12
N PHE A 236 -13.00 -6.79 2.58
CA PHE A 236 -13.93 -7.63 1.82
C PHE A 236 -15.28 -6.99 1.49
N LYS A 237 -15.64 -5.88 2.13
CA LYS A 237 -16.86 -5.13 1.80
C LYS A 237 -16.74 -4.35 0.48
N LEU A 238 -15.52 -4.09 0.03
CA LEU A 238 -15.24 -3.36 -1.21
C LEU A 238 -15.24 -4.31 -2.43
N THR A 239 -16.34 -5.02 -2.62
CA THR A 239 -16.44 -6.17 -3.55
C THR A 239 -16.05 -5.85 -4.99
N LYS A 240 -16.37 -4.63 -5.50
CA LYS A 240 -16.01 -4.24 -6.87
C LYS A 240 -14.52 -3.96 -7.01
N LEU A 241 -13.92 -3.24 -6.03
CA LEU A 241 -12.49 -2.99 -6.01
C LEU A 241 -11.72 -4.30 -5.87
N ASN A 242 -12.10 -5.14 -4.91
CA ASN A 242 -11.45 -6.44 -4.69
C ASN A 242 -11.51 -7.33 -5.93
N LYS A 243 -12.67 -7.38 -6.60
CA LYS A 243 -12.79 -8.13 -7.86
C LYS A 243 -11.79 -7.62 -8.91
N PHE A 244 -11.73 -6.30 -9.11
CA PHE A 244 -10.80 -5.71 -10.05
C PHE A 244 -9.34 -5.98 -9.69
N GLN A 245 -8.95 -5.80 -8.42
CA GLN A 245 -7.60 -6.07 -7.91
C GLN A 245 -7.18 -7.52 -8.16
N LEU A 246 -8.02 -8.49 -7.78
CA LEU A 246 -7.74 -9.93 -7.94
C LEU A 246 -7.66 -10.36 -9.41
N GLU A 247 -8.48 -9.79 -10.29
CA GLU A 247 -8.49 -10.10 -11.73
C GLU A 247 -7.30 -9.46 -12.48
N ASN A 248 -6.78 -8.33 -11.99
CA ASN A 248 -5.78 -7.54 -12.72
C ASN A 248 -4.37 -7.58 -12.11
N SER A 249 -4.19 -8.14 -10.91
CA SER A 249 -2.87 -8.33 -10.30
C SER A 249 -2.14 -9.54 -10.87
N ASP A 250 -0.84 -9.42 -11.10
CA ASP A 250 0.02 -10.52 -11.55
C ASP A 250 0.21 -11.57 -10.44
N VAL A 251 0.39 -11.11 -9.22
CA VAL A 251 0.43 -11.86 -7.97
C VAL A 251 -0.55 -11.23 -6.99
N ILE A 252 -1.02 -11.95 -5.99
CA ILE A 252 -2.01 -11.44 -5.05
C ILE A 252 -1.33 -10.89 -3.81
N THR A 253 -1.48 -9.60 -3.57
CA THR A 253 -1.12 -8.95 -2.31
C THR A 253 -2.36 -8.72 -1.47
N TYR A 254 -2.22 -8.75 -0.14
CA TYR A 254 -3.35 -8.55 0.76
C TYR A 254 -2.91 -8.06 2.15
N HIS A 255 -3.87 -7.44 2.88
CA HIS A 255 -3.70 -7.02 4.27
C HIS A 255 -4.62 -7.80 5.19
N ASN A 256 -4.12 -8.18 6.35
CA ASN A 256 -4.95 -8.78 7.40
C ASN A 256 -4.38 -8.53 8.80
N TYR A 257 -5.10 -7.76 9.59
CA TYR A 257 -4.76 -7.45 10.98
C TYR A 257 -5.64 -8.20 11.99
N GLN A 258 -6.32 -9.26 11.56
CA GLN A 258 -7.16 -10.08 12.43
C GLN A 258 -6.36 -11.22 13.07
N ASP A 259 -7.01 -11.93 13.99
CA ASP A 259 -6.44 -13.12 14.62
C ASP A 259 -6.11 -14.25 13.62
N SER A 260 -5.36 -15.25 14.09
CA SER A 260 -4.88 -16.34 13.24
C SER A 260 -6.01 -17.14 12.57
N ALA A 261 -7.14 -17.33 13.25
CA ALA A 261 -8.26 -18.09 12.70
C ALA A 261 -8.92 -17.34 11.52
N THR A 262 -9.12 -16.03 11.66
CA THR A 262 -9.65 -15.17 10.59
C THR A 262 -8.64 -15.01 9.46
N HIS A 263 -7.34 -14.93 9.79
CA HIS A 263 -6.28 -14.84 8.79
C HIS A 263 -6.19 -16.13 7.95
N ALA A 264 -6.29 -17.31 8.58
CA ALA A 264 -6.31 -18.60 7.87
C ALA A 264 -7.48 -18.68 6.87
N GLN A 265 -8.69 -18.25 7.25
CA GLN A 265 -9.85 -18.19 6.34
C GLN A 265 -9.60 -17.28 5.13
N MET A 266 -8.88 -16.18 5.32
CA MET A 266 -8.49 -15.30 4.23
C MET A 266 -7.52 -15.98 3.28
N ILE A 267 -6.50 -16.65 3.80
CA ILE A 267 -5.55 -17.43 3.01
C ILE A 267 -6.29 -18.48 2.17
N ASP A 268 -7.17 -19.28 2.78
CA ASP A 268 -7.96 -20.29 2.07
C ASP A 268 -8.79 -19.70 0.93
N SER A 269 -9.39 -18.54 1.17
CA SER A 269 -10.18 -17.81 0.16
C SER A 269 -9.32 -17.30 -1.00
N LEU A 270 -8.12 -16.78 -0.72
CA LEU A 270 -7.24 -16.22 -1.75
C LEU A 270 -6.48 -17.31 -2.54
N GLN A 271 -6.14 -18.43 -1.91
CA GLN A 271 -5.48 -19.57 -2.58
C GLN A 271 -6.31 -20.15 -3.74
N GLN A 272 -7.63 -19.99 -3.73
CA GLN A 272 -8.52 -20.42 -4.81
C GLN A 272 -8.21 -19.75 -6.15
N TYR A 273 -7.58 -18.58 -6.14
CA TYR A 273 -7.14 -17.89 -7.35
C TYR A 273 -5.92 -18.55 -8.00
N GLY A 274 -5.19 -19.42 -7.28
CA GLY A 274 -4.07 -20.21 -7.78
C GLY A 274 -2.84 -19.39 -8.18
N LYS A 275 -2.67 -18.19 -7.62
CA LYS A 275 -1.51 -17.31 -7.77
C LYS A 275 -0.75 -17.21 -6.45
N PRO A 276 0.55 -16.85 -6.45
CA PRO A 276 1.28 -16.58 -5.22
C PRO A 276 0.63 -15.48 -4.39
N LEU A 277 0.65 -15.66 -3.06
CA LEU A 277 0.13 -14.70 -2.10
C LEU A 277 1.29 -13.98 -1.39
N LEU A 278 1.14 -12.69 -1.16
CA LEU A 278 2.03 -11.88 -0.33
C LEU A 278 1.17 -11.09 0.67
N CYS A 279 1.36 -11.34 1.96
CA CYS A 279 0.73 -10.55 3.03
C CYS A 279 1.54 -9.27 3.21
N THR A 280 1.07 -8.18 2.63
CA THR A 280 1.79 -6.90 2.58
C THR A 280 1.56 -6.03 3.80
N GLU A 281 0.58 -6.38 4.64
CA GLU A 281 0.38 -5.79 5.95
C GLU A 281 -0.25 -6.79 6.92
N TYR A 282 0.38 -6.96 8.07
CA TYR A 282 -0.13 -7.66 9.24
C TYR A 282 0.57 -7.12 10.48
N MET A 283 0.31 -7.74 11.61
CA MET A 283 0.89 -7.46 12.92
C MET A 283 0.36 -6.17 13.55
N ALA A 284 -0.60 -6.34 14.41
CA ALA A 284 -1.17 -5.34 15.30
C ALA A 284 -1.43 -6.03 16.64
N ARG A 285 -0.51 -5.90 17.60
CA ARG A 285 -0.45 -6.74 18.81
C ARG A 285 -1.75 -6.73 19.62
N THR A 286 -2.36 -5.56 19.79
CA THR A 286 -3.62 -5.44 20.54
C THR A 286 -4.85 -5.99 19.80
N ARG A 287 -4.68 -6.46 18.53
CA ARG A 287 -5.71 -7.10 17.72
C ARG A 287 -5.50 -8.62 17.61
N ASN A 288 -4.59 -9.21 18.40
CA ASN A 288 -4.18 -10.62 18.31
C ASN A 288 -3.56 -11.03 16.97
N SER A 289 -3.16 -10.04 16.16
CA SER A 289 -2.32 -10.24 14.97
C SER A 289 -0.87 -10.01 15.39
N THR A 290 -0.22 -11.05 15.89
CA THR A 290 1.16 -11.00 16.44
C THR A 290 2.12 -11.80 15.57
N PHE A 291 3.42 -11.59 15.74
CA PHE A 291 4.43 -12.41 15.05
C PHE A 291 4.24 -13.90 15.37
N GLU A 292 4.06 -14.25 16.64
CA GLU A 292 3.86 -15.63 17.08
C GLU A 292 2.62 -16.28 16.45
N ALA A 293 1.51 -15.54 16.39
CA ALA A 293 0.24 -16.10 15.89
C ALA A 293 0.17 -16.22 14.37
N ILE A 294 0.87 -15.36 13.62
CA ILE A 294 0.67 -15.18 12.18
C ILE A 294 1.89 -15.63 11.36
N MET A 295 3.10 -15.24 11.75
CA MET A 295 4.29 -15.43 10.92
C MET A 295 4.61 -16.90 10.59
N PRO A 296 4.47 -17.87 11.52
CA PRO A 296 4.67 -19.30 11.21
C PRO A 296 3.71 -19.81 10.14
N MET A 297 2.44 -19.42 10.22
CA MET A 297 1.41 -19.79 9.22
C MET A 297 1.72 -19.23 7.84
N LEU A 298 2.20 -17.97 7.76
CA LEU A 298 2.61 -17.38 6.49
C LEU A 298 3.80 -18.13 5.90
N LYS A 299 4.80 -18.50 6.72
CA LYS A 299 5.94 -19.30 6.27
C LYS A 299 5.52 -20.68 5.77
N GLU A 300 4.71 -21.41 6.53
CA GLU A 300 4.20 -22.75 6.16
C GLU A 300 3.51 -22.73 4.79
N ASN A 301 2.76 -21.67 4.50
CA ASN A 301 2.07 -21.48 3.23
C ASN A 301 2.92 -20.81 2.14
N LYS A 302 4.21 -20.53 2.37
CA LYS A 302 5.10 -19.79 1.48
C LYS A 302 4.54 -18.42 1.07
N ILE A 303 3.87 -17.76 1.98
CA ILE A 303 3.32 -16.41 1.81
C ILE A 303 4.32 -15.41 2.37
N ALA A 304 4.69 -14.38 1.62
CA ALA A 304 5.55 -13.32 2.13
C ALA A 304 4.89 -12.64 3.34
N ALA A 305 5.68 -12.36 4.37
CA ALA A 305 5.22 -11.81 5.65
C ALA A 305 5.78 -10.41 5.86
N ILE A 306 5.01 -9.36 5.55
CA ILE A 306 5.45 -7.97 5.65
C ILE A 306 4.60 -7.27 6.70
N ASN A 307 5.17 -7.05 7.89
CA ASN A 307 4.48 -6.38 8.99
C ASN A 307 4.44 -4.85 8.79
N TRP A 308 3.52 -4.17 9.45
CA TRP A 308 3.55 -2.72 9.52
C TRP A 308 4.53 -2.28 10.61
N GLY A 309 5.42 -1.30 10.23
CA GLY A 309 6.39 -0.71 11.14
C GLY A 309 7.65 -1.53 11.40
N LEU A 310 8.79 -0.85 11.44
CA LEU A 310 10.09 -1.44 11.75
C LEU A 310 10.73 -0.73 12.94
N VAL A 311 10.88 0.59 12.87
CA VAL A 311 11.54 1.42 13.86
C VAL A 311 10.58 2.49 14.36
N ALA A 312 10.36 2.54 15.67
CA ALA A 312 9.56 3.57 16.31
C ALA A 312 10.13 4.97 16.03
N GLY A 313 9.33 5.82 15.42
CA GLY A 313 9.77 7.13 14.96
C GLY A 313 8.63 8.15 14.88
N LYS A 314 8.79 9.12 14.00
CA LYS A 314 7.82 10.19 13.80
C LYS A 314 6.44 9.70 13.34
N SER A 315 6.34 8.51 12.71
CA SER A 315 5.06 7.90 12.35
C SER A 315 4.21 7.50 13.55
N ASN A 316 4.82 7.36 14.75
CA ASN A 316 4.11 7.01 15.98
C ASN A 316 3.37 5.67 15.93
N THR A 317 3.88 4.71 15.20
CA THR A 317 3.21 3.42 14.94
C THR A 317 3.25 2.44 16.11
N ILE A 318 3.92 2.81 17.22
CA ILE A 318 3.79 2.11 18.51
C ILE A 318 2.42 2.30 19.17
N TYR A 319 1.70 3.38 18.87
CA TYR A 319 0.35 3.64 19.39
C TYR A 319 -0.73 2.95 18.53
N ALA A 320 -1.87 2.62 19.13
CA ALA A 320 -2.99 2.02 18.40
C ALA A 320 -3.75 3.05 17.54
N TRP A 321 -4.40 2.57 16.49
CA TRP A 321 -5.12 3.42 15.51
C TRP A 321 -6.21 4.30 16.12
N ASP A 322 -6.90 3.79 17.14
CA ASP A 322 -8.14 4.31 17.69
C ASP A 322 -8.04 4.69 19.18
N THR A 323 -6.85 4.60 19.74
CA THR A 323 -6.62 4.83 21.19
C THR A 323 -5.37 5.68 21.38
N PRO A 324 -5.41 6.98 21.05
CA PRO A 324 -4.26 7.87 21.28
C PRO A 324 -3.97 8.01 22.78
N ILE A 325 -2.69 8.14 23.11
CA ILE A 325 -2.19 8.37 24.47
C ILE A 325 -1.74 9.84 24.58
N GLU A 326 -2.64 10.72 25.04
CA GLU A 326 -2.42 12.16 25.06
C GLU A 326 -1.18 12.59 25.88
N SER A 327 -0.76 11.81 26.88
CA SER A 327 0.46 12.05 27.64
C SER A 327 1.74 11.82 26.84
N GLY A 328 1.65 11.04 25.73
CA GLY A 328 2.81 10.62 24.95
C GLY A 328 3.67 9.56 25.64
N GLU A 329 3.19 8.98 26.73
CA GLU A 329 3.88 7.87 27.38
C GLU A 329 3.94 6.67 26.42
N GLU A 330 5.06 5.94 26.45
CA GLU A 330 5.21 4.69 25.71
C GLU A 330 4.12 3.71 26.14
N PRO A 331 3.34 3.13 25.17
CA PRO A 331 2.30 2.18 25.54
C PRO A 331 2.90 0.89 26.12
N GLU A 332 2.21 0.28 27.07
CA GLU A 332 2.63 -1.01 27.67
C GLU A 332 2.78 -2.09 26.59
N VAL A 333 1.86 -2.11 25.62
CA VAL A 333 1.92 -2.99 24.44
C VAL A 333 2.05 -2.11 23.19
N TRP A 334 3.20 -2.22 22.53
CA TRP A 334 3.40 -1.56 21.23
C TRP A 334 2.45 -2.13 20.18
N PHE A 335 1.83 -1.24 19.43
CA PHE A 335 0.89 -1.68 18.42
C PHE A 335 1.58 -2.36 17.23
N HIS A 336 2.59 -1.69 16.70
CA HIS A 336 3.47 -2.18 15.62
C HIS A 336 4.93 -2.12 16.08
N ASP A 337 5.85 -1.72 15.21
CA ASP A 337 7.28 -1.53 15.38
C ASP A 337 8.04 -2.63 16.18
N ILE A 338 9.31 -2.74 15.86
CA ILE A 338 10.20 -3.78 16.39
C ILE A 338 11.33 -3.15 17.19
N PHE A 339 11.92 -2.07 16.65
CA PHE A 339 13.07 -1.40 17.19
C PHE A 339 12.75 -0.01 17.72
N ARG A 340 13.50 0.45 18.74
CA ARG A 340 13.64 1.86 19.08
C ARG A 340 14.68 2.53 18.18
N GLN A 341 14.72 3.86 18.19
CA GLN A 341 15.66 4.63 17.37
C GLN A 341 17.15 4.42 17.72
N ASP A 342 17.43 3.87 18.90
CA ASP A 342 18.78 3.48 19.33
C ASP A 342 19.14 2.03 18.98
N GLY A 343 18.24 1.31 18.32
CA GLY A 343 18.41 -0.09 17.92
C GLY A 343 18.02 -1.11 19.00
N SER A 344 17.61 -0.67 20.18
CA SER A 344 17.08 -1.58 21.18
C SER A 344 15.73 -2.15 20.74
N VAL A 345 15.47 -3.41 21.07
CA VAL A 345 14.27 -4.13 20.64
C VAL A 345 13.12 -3.92 21.61
N TYR A 346 11.88 -3.96 21.10
CA TYR A 346 10.69 -3.98 21.94
C TYR A 346 10.56 -5.31 22.69
N SER A 347 10.65 -6.45 22.00
CA SER A 347 10.56 -7.79 22.56
C SER A 347 11.67 -8.69 22.03
N GLN A 348 12.46 -9.28 22.93
CA GLN A 348 13.51 -10.22 22.55
C GLN A 348 12.92 -11.53 22.03
N GLU A 349 11.79 -11.97 22.59
CA GLU A 349 11.10 -13.19 22.19
C GLU A 349 10.62 -13.08 20.71
N GLU A 350 10.11 -11.92 20.30
CA GLU A 350 9.71 -11.71 18.90
C GLU A 350 10.94 -11.71 17.97
N ILE A 351 12.04 -11.12 18.37
CA ILE A 351 13.30 -11.15 17.62
C ILE A 351 13.81 -12.57 17.43
N ASP A 352 13.81 -13.35 18.50
CA ASP A 352 14.27 -14.73 18.46
C ASP A 352 13.39 -15.58 17.52
N LEU A 353 12.07 -15.40 17.57
CA LEU A 353 11.12 -16.05 16.66
C LEU A 353 11.35 -15.64 15.20
N ILE A 354 11.48 -14.31 14.93
CA ILE A 354 11.74 -13.82 13.58
C ILE A 354 13.03 -14.45 13.02
N LYS A 355 14.11 -14.44 13.80
CA LYS A 355 15.39 -15.05 13.42
C LYS A 355 15.26 -16.55 13.19
N GLU A 356 14.54 -17.28 14.04
CA GLU A 356 14.29 -18.71 13.86
C GLU A 356 13.59 -18.97 12.51
N LEU A 357 12.52 -18.22 12.24
CA LEU A 357 11.75 -18.39 11.01
C LEU A 357 12.50 -17.96 9.75
N THR A 358 13.35 -16.95 9.81
CA THR A 358 14.10 -16.43 8.66
C THR A 358 15.41 -17.18 8.39
N SER A 359 15.98 -17.86 9.40
CA SER A 359 17.25 -18.58 9.28
C SER A 359 17.13 -20.02 8.76
N ALA A 360 15.94 -20.53 8.53
CA ALA A 360 15.66 -21.95 8.29
C ALA A 360 15.49 -22.30 6.79
N ASP A 361 16.23 -21.67 5.91
CA ASP A 361 16.27 -22.05 4.47
C ASP A 361 17.70 -22.37 4.00
#